data_bdf0dfcbc2e2601b7af4c1ea09e1333b
#
_entry.id   bdf0dfcbc2e2601b7af4c1ea09e1333b
#
_cell.length_a   1.000
_cell.length_b   1.000
_cell.length_c   1.000
_cell.angle_alpha   90.00
_cell.angle_beta   90.00
_cell.angle_gamma   90.00
#
_symmetry.space_group_name_H-M   'P 1'
#
loop_
_entity.id
_entity.type
_entity.pdbx_description
1 polymer ?
#
loop_
_entity_poly.entity_id
_entity_poly.type
_entity_poly.pdbx_seq_one_letter_code
_entity_poly.pdbx_strand_id
1 'polypeptide(L)'
;MTGSRISAQSLLRETFATTGPIYAALLTINFPNFIFVALNSFGNLDSAGVVFFIYSFVAVPLFSGAMIFYTYRSLTRNQVTVGQAYNQASRRWLHLILAYILFVGLVFAGFLALIIPGLYVSCRLTFSLYAAVIDNSSAVDSLNSSWELTKGRWWLVFRSSMLIIFVVSVPILLIVILISSTGNLLASKLAANVLGFFTVPLINVYLVLFYLRLRESAPTIQ
;
A
#
# COMPACT_ATOMS: atom_id res chain seq x y z
N MET A 1 3.88 23.20 -20.65
CA MET A 1 2.90 22.70 -19.67
C MET A 1 3.47 22.94 -18.29
N THR A 2 2.85 23.80 -17.53
CA THR A 2 3.30 24.23 -16.20
C THR A 2 3.35 23.03 -15.25
N GLY A 3 4.55 22.65 -14.86
CA GLY A 3 4.77 21.59 -13.86
C GLY A 3 4.10 21.96 -12.54
N SER A 4 2.88 21.49 -12.33
CA SER A 4 2.18 21.65 -11.06
C SER A 4 3.04 21.00 -9.97
N ARG A 5 3.50 21.82 -9.02
CA ARG A 5 4.23 21.33 -7.87
C ARG A 5 3.41 20.22 -7.19
N ILE A 6 3.95 19.02 -7.11
CA ILE A 6 3.31 17.91 -6.40
C ILE A 6 3.08 18.36 -4.95
N SER A 7 1.83 18.52 -4.58
CA SER A 7 1.42 18.87 -3.22
C SER A 7 0.67 17.67 -2.59
N ALA A 8 1.00 17.33 -1.36
CA ALA A 8 0.31 16.27 -0.64
C ALA A 8 -1.20 16.55 -0.50
N GLN A 9 -1.59 17.82 -0.37
CA GLN A 9 -3.00 18.22 -0.29
C GLN A 9 -3.74 18.05 -1.64
N SER A 10 -3.08 18.37 -2.76
CA SER A 10 -3.68 18.13 -4.08
C SER A 10 -3.88 16.65 -4.37
N LEU A 11 -2.92 15.81 -3.96
CA LEU A 11 -3.04 14.35 -4.06
C LEU A 11 -4.20 13.82 -3.21
N LEU A 12 -4.38 14.30 -1.98
CA LEU A 12 -5.52 13.91 -1.15
C LEU A 12 -6.85 14.26 -1.81
N ARG A 13 -7.00 15.50 -2.29
CA ARG A 13 -8.23 15.94 -2.95
C ARG A 13 -8.52 15.10 -4.20
N GLU A 14 -7.51 14.84 -5.01
CA GLU A 14 -7.62 14.00 -6.21
C GLU A 14 -8.00 12.55 -5.83
N THR A 15 -7.42 12.01 -4.75
CA THR A 15 -7.75 10.67 -4.24
C THR A 15 -9.24 10.57 -3.93
N PHE A 16 -9.79 11.49 -3.15
CA PHE A 16 -11.22 11.45 -2.81
C PHE A 16 -12.12 11.61 -4.03
N ALA A 17 -11.73 12.43 -4.99
CA ALA A 17 -12.51 12.63 -6.22
C ALA A 17 -12.51 11.40 -7.12
N THR A 18 -11.41 10.67 -7.19
CA THR A 18 -11.23 9.51 -8.09
C THR A 18 -11.61 8.18 -7.47
N THR A 19 -11.60 8.07 -6.14
CA THR A 19 -11.90 6.80 -5.46
C THR A 19 -13.36 6.38 -5.60
N GLY A 20 -14.32 7.31 -5.60
CA GLY A 20 -15.75 6.99 -5.61
C GLY A 20 -16.16 5.93 -6.63
N PRO A 21 -15.88 6.11 -7.93
CA PRO A 21 -16.32 5.16 -8.98
C PRO A 21 -15.69 3.76 -8.87
N ILE A 22 -14.48 3.65 -8.30
CA ILE A 22 -13.71 2.40 -8.25
C ILE A 22 -13.73 1.76 -6.85
N TYR A 23 -14.30 2.43 -5.87
CA TYR A 23 -14.20 2.05 -4.46
C TYR A 23 -14.79 0.67 -4.17
N ALA A 24 -15.99 0.38 -4.71
CA ALA A 24 -16.65 -0.90 -4.52
C ALA A 24 -15.81 -2.08 -5.05
N ALA A 25 -15.18 -1.92 -6.21
CA ALA A 25 -14.30 -2.94 -6.76
C ALA A 25 -13.03 -3.14 -5.91
N LEU A 26 -12.45 -2.07 -5.39
CA LEU A 26 -11.29 -2.15 -4.48
C LEU A 26 -11.65 -2.83 -3.16
N LEU A 27 -12.84 -2.58 -2.61
CA LEU A 27 -13.35 -3.32 -1.45
C LEU A 27 -13.51 -4.80 -1.78
N THR A 28 -14.04 -5.14 -2.96
CA THR A 28 -14.17 -6.55 -3.39
C THR A 28 -12.79 -7.21 -3.50
N ILE A 29 -11.78 -6.53 -4.01
CA ILE A 29 -10.41 -7.05 -4.07
C ILE A 29 -9.82 -7.23 -2.66
N ASN A 30 -10.10 -6.32 -1.73
CA ASN A 30 -9.59 -6.41 -0.36
C ASN A 30 -10.38 -7.36 0.54
N PHE A 31 -11.56 -7.82 0.13
CA PHE A 31 -12.49 -8.60 0.95
C PHE A 31 -11.91 -9.92 1.47
N PRO A 32 -11.18 -10.75 0.68
CA PRO A 32 -10.56 -11.96 1.20
C PRO A 32 -9.52 -11.67 2.28
N ASN A 33 -8.75 -10.59 2.12
CA ASN A 33 -7.79 -10.13 3.13
C ASN A 33 -8.50 -9.73 4.43
N PHE A 34 -9.62 -9.01 4.32
CA PHE A 34 -10.44 -8.63 5.48
C PHE A 34 -10.96 -9.87 6.23
N ILE A 35 -11.52 -10.86 5.52
CA ILE A 35 -12.01 -12.09 6.14
C ILE A 35 -10.89 -12.80 6.91
N PHE A 36 -9.71 -12.95 6.30
CA PHE A 36 -8.58 -13.62 6.94
C PHE A 36 -8.16 -12.89 8.23
N VAL A 37 -7.99 -11.58 8.18
CA VAL A 37 -7.59 -10.78 9.35
C VAL A 37 -8.67 -10.81 10.44
N ALA A 38 -9.96 -10.76 10.05
CA ALA A 38 -11.07 -10.86 10.98
C ALA A 38 -11.11 -12.23 11.69
N LEU A 39 -10.97 -13.32 10.94
CA LEU A 39 -10.92 -14.67 11.51
C LEU A 39 -9.73 -14.84 12.46
N ASN A 40 -8.58 -14.28 12.12
CA ASN A 40 -7.41 -14.32 12.98
C ASN A 40 -7.60 -13.55 14.30
N SER A 41 -8.56 -12.63 14.37
CA SER A 41 -8.89 -11.92 15.60
C SER A 41 -9.58 -12.81 16.65
N PHE A 42 -10.15 -13.93 16.25
CA PHE A 42 -10.77 -14.94 17.13
C PHE A 42 -9.80 -16.07 17.52
N GLY A 43 -8.63 -16.16 16.86
CA GLY A 43 -7.65 -17.23 17.13
C GLY A 43 -6.82 -17.00 18.40
N ASN A 44 -6.34 -18.11 18.98
CA ASN A 44 -5.37 -18.09 20.08
C ASN A 44 -3.97 -17.76 19.55
N LEU A 45 -3.19 -17.01 20.34
CA LEU A 45 -1.92 -16.37 19.93
C LEU A 45 -0.82 -17.32 19.41
N ASP A 46 -0.77 -18.58 19.83
CA ASP A 46 0.40 -19.45 19.61
C ASP A 46 0.50 -20.03 18.19
N SER A 47 -0.62 -20.41 17.56
CA SER A 47 -0.63 -20.88 16.17
C SER A 47 -0.98 -19.79 15.16
N ALA A 48 -1.74 -18.78 15.60
CA ALA A 48 -2.18 -17.66 14.79
C ALA A 48 -1.01 -16.78 14.28
N GLY A 49 0.06 -16.65 15.07
CA GLY A 49 1.22 -15.83 14.72
C GLY A 49 1.99 -16.35 13.50
N VAL A 50 2.26 -17.66 13.44
CA VAL A 50 2.97 -18.28 12.30
C VAL A 50 2.12 -18.22 11.03
N VAL A 51 0.83 -18.55 11.15
CA VAL A 51 -0.11 -18.49 10.01
C VAL A 51 -0.23 -17.06 9.49
N PHE A 52 -0.36 -16.08 10.37
CA PHE A 52 -0.41 -14.67 10.00
C PHE A 52 0.89 -14.18 9.34
N PHE A 53 2.04 -14.65 9.86
CA PHE A 53 3.35 -14.33 9.27
C PHE A 53 3.45 -14.87 7.83
N ILE A 54 3.18 -16.17 7.62
CA ILE A 54 3.18 -16.78 6.28
C ILE A 54 2.21 -16.06 5.36
N TYR A 55 0.99 -15.80 5.83
CA TYR A 55 -0.02 -15.07 5.07
C TYR A 55 0.47 -13.68 4.64
N SER A 56 1.12 -12.94 5.52
CA SER A 56 1.62 -11.60 5.24
C SER A 56 2.64 -11.57 4.10
N PHE A 57 3.48 -12.59 3.97
CA PHE A 57 4.47 -12.66 2.90
C PHE A 57 3.95 -13.29 1.60
N VAL A 58 2.92 -14.12 1.67
CA VAL A 58 2.43 -14.89 0.53
C VAL A 58 1.18 -14.27 -0.09
N ALA A 59 0.20 -13.93 0.72
CA ALA A 59 -1.11 -13.46 0.23
C ALA A 59 -1.19 -11.93 0.11
N VAL A 60 -0.60 -11.18 1.04
CA VAL A 60 -0.65 -9.71 1.01
C VAL A 60 -0.07 -9.12 -0.29
N PRO A 61 1.08 -9.58 -0.83
CA PRO A 61 1.57 -9.10 -2.12
C PRO A 61 0.61 -9.34 -3.28
N LEU A 62 -0.15 -10.46 -3.27
CA LEU A 62 -1.14 -10.76 -4.29
C LEU A 62 -2.30 -9.75 -4.26
N PHE A 63 -2.89 -9.52 -3.09
CA PHE A 63 -3.99 -8.56 -2.94
C PHE A 63 -3.55 -7.13 -3.25
N SER A 64 -2.38 -6.73 -2.74
CA SER A 64 -1.79 -5.43 -3.03
C SER A 64 -1.52 -5.25 -4.52
N GLY A 65 -0.96 -6.26 -5.17
CA GLY A 65 -0.70 -6.26 -6.61
C GLY A 65 -1.99 -6.12 -7.44
N ALA A 66 -3.04 -6.87 -7.08
CA ALA A 66 -4.34 -6.76 -7.74
C ALA A 66 -4.97 -5.37 -7.57
N MET A 67 -4.90 -4.80 -6.34
CA MET A 67 -5.40 -3.46 -6.06
C MET A 67 -4.63 -2.38 -6.84
N ILE A 68 -3.29 -2.45 -6.86
CA ILE A 68 -2.43 -1.51 -7.60
C ILE A 68 -2.77 -1.58 -9.09
N PHE A 69 -2.84 -2.78 -9.66
CA PHE A 69 -3.14 -2.97 -11.08
C PHE A 69 -4.53 -2.45 -11.45
N TYR A 70 -5.55 -2.79 -10.65
CA TYR A 70 -6.92 -2.32 -10.87
C TYR A 70 -7.00 -0.79 -10.82
N THR A 71 -6.41 -0.18 -9.79
CA THR A 71 -6.39 1.28 -9.63
C THR A 71 -5.67 1.95 -10.79
N TYR A 72 -4.49 1.48 -11.16
CA TYR A 72 -3.72 2.02 -12.27
C TYR A 72 -4.52 1.99 -13.59
N ARG A 73 -5.11 0.84 -13.91
CA ARG A 73 -5.90 0.69 -15.14
C ARG A 73 -7.14 1.57 -15.15
N SER A 74 -7.83 1.66 -14.03
CA SER A 74 -9.00 2.53 -13.90
C SER A 74 -8.66 4.02 -14.07
N LEU A 75 -7.52 4.45 -13.54
CA LEU A 75 -7.03 5.83 -13.69
C LEU A 75 -6.56 6.14 -15.13
N THR A 76 -6.09 5.14 -15.86
CA THR A 76 -5.67 5.27 -17.28
C THR A 76 -6.81 5.02 -18.27
N ARG A 77 -8.06 5.03 -17.80
CA ARG A 77 -9.29 4.82 -18.59
C ARG A 77 -9.37 3.46 -19.31
N ASN A 78 -8.61 2.49 -18.86
CA ASN A 78 -8.71 1.11 -19.34
C ASN A 78 -9.65 0.34 -18.39
N GLN A 79 -10.83 0.00 -18.86
CA GLN A 79 -11.76 -0.79 -18.04
C GLN A 79 -11.21 -2.19 -17.83
N VAL A 80 -11.07 -2.58 -16.57
CA VAL A 80 -10.66 -3.94 -16.16
C VAL A 80 -11.62 -4.47 -15.12
N THR A 81 -11.84 -5.77 -15.13
CA THR A 81 -12.62 -6.46 -14.11
C THR A 81 -11.75 -6.84 -12.93
N VAL A 82 -12.37 -7.05 -11.76
CA VAL A 82 -11.70 -7.57 -10.57
C VAL A 82 -10.97 -8.89 -10.86
N GLY A 83 -11.62 -9.80 -11.62
CA GLY A 83 -11.01 -11.08 -12.02
C GLY A 83 -9.76 -10.91 -12.88
N GLN A 84 -9.74 -9.93 -13.79
CA GLN A 84 -8.55 -9.63 -14.60
C GLN A 84 -7.40 -9.07 -13.73
N ALA A 85 -7.72 -8.27 -12.71
CA ALA A 85 -6.71 -7.75 -11.79
C ALA A 85 -6.06 -8.88 -10.97
N TYR A 86 -6.85 -9.81 -10.46
CA TYR A 86 -6.33 -11.01 -9.79
C TYR A 86 -5.52 -11.90 -10.73
N ASN A 87 -5.98 -12.14 -11.96
CA ASN A 87 -5.25 -12.95 -12.93
C ASN A 87 -3.88 -12.33 -13.25
N GLN A 88 -3.82 -11.02 -13.42
CA GLN A 88 -2.54 -10.34 -13.66
C GLN A 88 -1.60 -10.43 -12.45
N ALA A 89 -2.12 -10.22 -11.24
CA ALA A 89 -1.32 -10.34 -10.02
C ALA A 89 -0.83 -11.78 -9.79
N SER A 90 -1.68 -12.80 -10.04
CA SER A 90 -1.32 -14.21 -9.85
C SER A 90 -0.26 -14.67 -10.85
N ARG A 91 -0.31 -14.22 -12.11
CA ARG A 91 0.74 -14.53 -13.10
C ARG A 91 2.12 -14.03 -12.71
N ARG A 92 2.19 -13.01 -11.88
CA ARG A 92 3.44 -12.39 -11.41
C ARG A 92 3.67 -12.55 -9.91
N TRP A 93 2.90 -13.41 -9.29
CA TRP A 93 2.88 -13.56 -7.84
C TRP A 93 4.27 -13.79 -7.22
N LEU A 94 5.07 -14.66 -7.80
CA LEU A 94 6.44 -14.90 -7.31
C LEU A 94 7.32 -13.63 -7.36
N HIS A 95 7.19 -12.81 -8.42
CA HIS A 95 7.94 -11.55 -8.52
C HIS A 95 7.46 -10.54 -7.46
N LEU A 96 6.15 -10.51 -7.20
CA LEU A 96 5.58 -9.64 -6.17
C LEU A 96 6.01 -10.06 -4.76
N ILE A 97 6.03 -11.36 -4.47
CA ILE A 97 6.54 -11.91 -3.21
C ILE A 97 8.02 -11.54 -3.05
N LEU A 98 8.85 -11.78 -4.06
CA LEU A 98 10.27 -11.47 -4.01
C LEU A 98 10.52 -9.97 -3.82
N ALA A 99 9.80 -9.11 -4.55
CA ALA A 99 9.90 -7.66 -4.39
C ALA A 99 9.51 -7.22 -2.97
N TYR A 100 8.44 -7.83 -2.42
CA TYR A 100 7.97 -7.53 -1.06
C TYR A 100 8.95 -8.03 0.01
N ILE A 101 9.50 -9.24 -0.12
CA ILE A 101 10.50 -9.79 0.80
C ILE A 101 11.77 -8.93 0.78
N LEU A 102 12.26 -8.55 -0.40
CA LEU A 102 13.42 -7.68 -0.53
C LEU A 102 13.14 -6.29 0.07
N PHE A 103 11.97 -5.73 -0.18
CA PHE A 103 11.55 -4.46 0.43
C PHE A 103 11.58 -4.55 1.96
N VAL A 104 10.88 -5.55 2.54
CA VAL A 104 10.82 -5.73 3.99
C VAL A 104 12.20 -5.99 4.57
N GLY A 105 13.01 -6.84 3.93
CA GLY A 105 14.36 -7.17 4.38
C GLY A 105 15.29 -5.95 4.40
N LEU A 106 15.27 -5.12 3.35
CA LEU A 106 16.09 -3.91 3.27
C LEU A 106 15.64 -2.85 4.28
N VAL A 107 14.33 -2.66 4.44
CA VAL A 107 13.78 -1.75 5.45
C VAL A 107 14.14 -2.22 6.86
N PHE A 108 14.00 -3.52 7.13
CA PHE A 108 14.37 -4.11 8.41
C PHE A 108 15.87 -3.96 8.71
N ALA A 109 16.73 -4.23 7.73
CA ALA A 109 18.17 -4.01 7.85
C ALA A 109 18.50 -2.52 8.13
N GLY A 110 17.77 -1.60 7.50
CA GLY A 110 17.88 -0.18 7.77
C GLY A 110 17.53 0.19 9.22
N PHE A 111 16.45 -0.40 9.76
CA PHE A 111 16.04 -0.19 11.16
C PHE A 111 16.99 -0.85 12.16
N LEU A 112 17.59 -2.00 11.82
CA LEU A 112 18.65 -2.61 12.65
C LEU A 112 19.89 -1.72 12.73
N ALA A 113 20.21 -1.00 11.66
CA ALA A 113 21.31 -0.06 11.69
C ALA A 113 20.98 1.14 12.60
N LEU A 114 19.87 1.82 12.37
CA LEU A 114 19.33 2.92 13.17
C LEU A 114 17.93 3.31 12.66
N ILE A 115 17.15 4.04 13.45
CA ILE A 115 15.80 4.49 13.08
C ILE A 115 15.83 5.40 11.84
N ILE A 116 16.78 6.34 11.77
CA ILE A 116 16.88 7.29 10.65
C ILE A 116 17.19 6.60 9.32
N PRO A 117 18.21 5.71 9.21
CA PRO A 117 18.41 4.92 8.00
C PRO A 117 17.20 4.06 7.60
N GLY A 118 16.53 3.44 8.58
CA GLY A 118 15.32 2.66 8.32
C GLY A 118 14.21 3.49 7.68
N LEU A 119 13.93 4.67 8.22
CA LEU A 119 12.97 5.62 7.64
C LEU A 119 13.39 6.10 6.26
N TYR A 120 14.67 6.37 6.06
CA TYR A 120 15.19 6.77 4.75
C TYR A 120 14.98 5.67 3.71
N VAL A 121 15.38 4.44 4.00
CA VAL A 121 15.23 3.28 3.10
C VAL A 121 13.75 3.01 2.83
N SER A 122 12.88 3.05 3.84
CA SER A 122 11.44 2.84 3.66
C SER A 122 10.82 3.85 2.69
N CYS A 123 11.18 5.12 2.80
CA CYS A 123 10.73 6.16 1.86
C CYS A 123 11.28 5.95 0.44
N ARG A 124 12.53 5.52 0.33
CA ARG A 124 13.17 5.27 -0.97
C ARG A 124 12.56 4.08 -1.71
N LEU A 125 12.11 3.08 -0.97
CA LEU A 125 11.55 1.84 -1.52
C LEU A 125 10.01 1.78 -1.50
N THR A 126 9.33 2.84 -1.07
CA THR A 126 7.86 2.89 -0.97
C THR A 126 7.16 2.46 -2.26
N PHE A 127 7.73 2.78 -3.41
CA PHE A 127 7.12 2.54 -4.72
C PHE A 127 7.61 1.26 -5.41
N SER A 128 8.39 0.40 -4.75
CA SER A 128 8.91 -0.83 -5.35
C SER A 128 7.80 -1.75 -5.87
N LEU A 129 6.77 -2.00 -5.05
CA LEU A 129 5.63 -2.84 -5.45
C LEU A 129 4.83 -2.20 -6.60
N TYR A 130 4.74 -0.88 -6.63
CA TYR A 130 4.07 -0.12 -7.72
C TYR A 130 4.84 -0.26 -9.03
N ALA A 131 6.16 -0.14 -9.01
CA ALA A 131 7.02 -0.38 -10.17
C ALA A 131 6.92 -1.84 -10.65
N ALA A 132 6.93 -2.81 -9.75
CA ALA A 132 6.77 -4.22 -10.10
C ALA A 132 5.46 -4.50 -10.83
N VAL A 133 4.35 -3.88 -10.41
CA VAL A 133 3.01 -4.10 -10.97
C VAL A 133 2.78 -3.26 -12.23
N ILE A 134 3.08 -1.96 -12.18
CA ILE A 134 2.73 -1.00 -13.24
C ILE A 134 3.70 -1.09 -14.41
N ASP A 135 5.01 -1.16 -14.12
CA ASP A 135 6.06 -1.20 -15.13
C ASP A 135 6.46 -2.62 -15.52
N ASN A 136 5.84 -3.62 -14.92
CA ASN A 136 6.12 -5.02 -15.21
C ASN A 136 7.57 -5.44 -14.94
N SER A 137 8.27 -4.72 -14.05
CA SER A 137 9.68 -4.92 -13.75
C SER A 137 9.94 -6.18 -12.90
N SER A 138 11.18 -6.66 -12.92
CA SER A 138 11.62 -7.73 -12.00
C SER A 138 11.65 -7.24 -10.55
N ALA A 139 11.81 -8.15 -9.59
CA ALA A 139 11.84 -7.78 -8.17
C ALA A 139 12.99 -6.79 -7.86
N VAL A 140 14.18 -7.03 -8.39
CA VAL A 140 15.35 -6.16 -8.18
C VAL A 140 15.22 -4.85 -8.94
N ASP A 141 14.77 -4.90 -10.20
CA ASP A 141 14.58 -3.69 -11.00
C ASP A 141 13.51 -2.78 -10.41
N SER A 142 12.47 -3.35 -9.80
CA SER A 142 11.42 -2.58 -9.14
C SER A 142 11.94 -1.79 -7.92
N LEU A 143 12.85 -2.37 -7.15
CA LEU A 143 13.53 -1.67 -6.06
C LEU A 143 14.42 -0.55 -6.59
N ASN A 144 15.22 -0.82 -7.62
CA ASN A 144 16.07 0.17 -8.27
C ASN A 144 15.22 1.32 -8.87
N SER A 145 14.13 1.00 -9.56
CA SER A 145 13.20 1.99 -10.11
C SER A 145 12.60 2.89 -9.02
N SER A 146 12.17 2.31 -7.89
CA SER A 146 11.69 3.07 -6.74
C SER A 146 12.79 3.97 -6.16
N TRP A 147 14.00 3.44 -6.04
CA TRP A 147 15.15 4.17 -5.53
C TRP A 147 15.50 5.37 -6.41
N GLU A 148 15.59 5.22 -7.72
CA GLU A 148 15.86 6.31 -8.65
C GLU A 148 14.70 7.31 -8.73
N LEU A 149 13.45 6.86 -8.77
CA LEU A 149 12.25 7.71 -8.80
C LEU A 149 12.18 8.67 -7.59
N THR A 150 12.62 8.21 -6.43
CA THR A 150 12.59 8.98 -5.17
C THR A 150 13.89 9.76 -4.90
N LYS A 151 14.92 9.65 -5.77
CA LYS A 151 16.19 10.33 -5.62
C LYS A 151 16.01 11.85 -5.59
N GLY A 152 16.62 12.49 -4.61
CA GLY A 152 16.49 13.93 -4.38
C GLY A 152 15.10 14.40 -3.88
N ARG A 153 14.12 13.51 -3.76
CA ARG A 153 12.74 13.84 -3.38
C ARG A 153 12.25 13.10 -2.15
N TRP A 154 13.15 12.44 -1.41
CA TRP A 154 12.79 11.61 -0.26
C TRP A 154 11.93 12.36 0.78
N TRP A 155 12.21 13.65 0.99
CA TRP A 155 11.46 14.49 1.92
C TRP A 155 10.01 14.73 1.46
N LEU A 156 9.80 14.89 0.14
CA LEU A 156 8.47 14.97 -0.45
C LEU A 156 7.72 13.65 -0.24
N VAL A 157 8.38 12.52 -0.51
CA VAL A 157 7.79 11.17 -0.31
C VAL A 157 7.45 10.97 1.16
N PHE A 158 8.37 11.27 2.08
CA PHE A 158 8.15 11.16 3.51
C PHE A 158 6.93 11.97 3.97
N ARG A 159 6.89 13.27 3.66
CA ARG A 159 5.78 14.15 4.07
C ARG A 159 4.44 13.70 3.48
N SER A 160 4.43 13.32 2.22
CA SER A 160 3.19 12.89 1.54
C SER A 160 2.70 11.56 2.08
N SER A 161 3.60 10.61 2.35
CA SER A 161 3.24 9.33 2.97
C SER A 161 2.79 9.50 4.42
N MET A 162 3.46 10.36 5.18
CA MET A 162 3.04 10.68 6.54
C MET A 162 1.66 11.33 6.58
N LEU A 163 1.37 12.24 5.65
CA LEU A 163 0.07 12.91 5.59
C LEU A 163 -1.08 11.90 5.42
N ILE A 164 -0.99 11.00 4.44
CA ILE A 164 -2.05 10.00 4.24
C ILE A 164 -2.17 9.03 5.41
N ILE A 165 -1.04 8.62 6.00
CA ILE A 165 -1.03 7.79 7.20
C ILE A 165 -1.73 8.51 8.35
N PHE A 166 -1.38 9.76 8.64
CA PHE A 166 -2.03 10.52 9.72
C PHE A 166 -3.53 10.72 9.47
N VAL A 167 -3.91 11.13 8.27
CA VAL A 167 -5.32 11.38 7.92
C VAL A 167 -6.17 10.11 8.10
N VAL A 168 -5.61 8.95 7.78
CA VAL A 168 -6.32 7.68 7.86
C VAL A 168 -6.20 7.03 9.24
N SER A 169 -4.98 6.98 9.81
CA SER A 169 -4.73 6.20 11.03
C SER A 169 -5.16 6.91 12.31
N VAL A 170 -5.12 8.25 12.36
CA VAL A 170 -5.49 8.96 13.60
C VAL A 170 -6.96 8.79 13.96
N PRO A 171 -7.95 8.94 13.04
CA PRO A 171 -9.35 8.66 13.36
C PRO A 171 -9.57 7.20 13.79
N ILE A 172 -8.93 6.24 13.11
CA ILE A 172 -9.02 4.83 13.47
C ILE A 172 -8.50 4.59 14.89
N LEU A 173 -7.34 5.13 15.19
CA LEU A 173 -6.71 4.98 16.50
C LEU A 173 -7.61 5.54 17.61
N LEU A 174 -8.20 6.72 17.41
CA LEU A 174 -9.10 7.35 18.39
C LEU A 174 -10.34 6.47 18.63
N ILE A 175 -10.96 5.94 17.58
CA ILE A 175 -12.12 5.05 17.69
C ILE A 175 -11.74 3.76 18.42
N VAL A 176 -10.60 3.15 18.06
CA VAL A 176 -10.12 1.92 18.68
C VAL A 176 -9.79 2.14 20.17
N ILE A 177 -9.16 3.25 20.54
CA ILE A 177 -8.91 3.60 21.94
C ILE A 177 -10.23 3.75 22.71
N LEU A 178 -11.21 4.43 22.13
CA LEU A 178 -12.50 4.63 22.75
C LEU A 178 -13.23 3.28 23.00
N ILE A 179 -13.18 2.36 22.03
CA ILE A 179 -13.74 1.02 22.19
C ILE A 179 -12.94 0.20 23.22
N SER A 180 -11.61 0.32 23.21
CA SER A 180 -10.72 -0.39 24.13
C SER A 180 -10.97 0.03 25.60
N SER A 181 -11.39 1.27 25.84
CA SER A 181 -11.71 1.76 27.20
C SER A 181 -12.92 1.03 27.82
N THR A 182 -13.73 0.34 27.01
CA THR A 182 -14.83 -0.52 27.52
C THR A 182 -14.35 -1.87 28.05
N GLY A 183 -13.05 -2.19 27.94
CA GLY A 183 -12.46 -3.47 28.34
C GLY A 183 -12.70 -4.63 27.33
N ASN A 184 -13.40 -4.38 26.23
CA ASN A 184 -13.69 -5.41 25.22
C ASN A 184 -12.62 -5.45 24.12
N LEU A 185 -11.57 -6.25 24.34
CA LEU A 185 -10.44 -6.40 23.40
C LEU A 185 -10.89 -6.95 22.04
N LEU A 186 -11.88 -7.86 21.99
CA LEU A 186 -12.36 -8.41 20.74
C LEU A 186 -13.06 -7.33 19.91
N ALA A 187 -13.92 -6.51 20.54
CA ALA A 187 -14.57 -5.40 19.87
C ALA A 187 -13.57 -4.41 19.29
N SER A 188 -12.49 -4.12 20.02
CA SER A 188 -11.41 -3.24 19.55
C SER A 188 -10.70 -3.79 18.32
N LYS A 189 -10.36 -5.09 18.32
CA LYS A 189 -9.72 -5.76 17.18
C LYS A 189 -10.64 -5.76 15.95
N LEU A 190 -11.90 -6.09 16.12
CA LEU A 190 -12.89 -6.10 15.04
C LEU A 190 -13.11 -4.69 14.48
N ALA A 191 -13.23 -3.68 15.34
CA ALA A 191 -13.34 -2.28 14.90
C ALA A 191 -12.13 -1.85 14.08
N ALA A 192 -10.90 -2.15 14.53
CA ALA A 192 -9.69 -1.85 13.78
C ALA A 192 -9.68 -2.53 12.40
N ASN A 193 -10.11 -3.80 12.32
CA ASN A 193 -10.17 -4.54 11.06
C ASN A 193 -11.21 -3.97 10.10
N VAL A 194 -12.41 -3.64 10.60
CA VAL A 194 -13.48 -3.05 9.78
C VAL A 194 -13.03 -1.68 9.25
N LEU A 195 -12.51 -0.82 10.11
CA LEU A 195 -12.01 0.50 9.71
C LEU A 195 -10.84 0.38 8.72
N GLY A 196 -9.91 -0.56 8.97
CA GLY A 196 -8.82 -0.87 8.05
C GLY A 196 -9.30 -1.33 6.67
N PHE A 197 -10.33 -2.18 6.64
CA PHE A 197 -10.93 -2.64 5.38
C PHE A 197 -11.41 -1.49 4.49
N PHE A 198 -12.05 -0.50 5.08
CA PHE A 198 -12.54 0.67 4.33
C PHE A 198 -11.43 1.67 3.98
N THR A 199 -10.33 1.72 4.72
CA THR A 199 -9.29 2.75 4.51
C THR A 199 -8.14 2.29 3.62
N VAL A 200 -7.83 1.00 3.58
CA VAL A 200 -6.76 0.44 2.72
C VAL A 200 -6.94 0.82 1.25
N PRO A 201 -8.13 0.76 0.64
CA PRO A 201 -8.35 1.23 -0.73
C PRO A 201 -7.99 2.70 -0.95
N LEU A 202 -8.28 3.58 0.00
CA LEU A 202 -7.95 5.00 -0.09
C LEU A 202 -6.44 5.24 -0.13
N ILE A 203 -5.71 4.55 0.76
CA ILE A 203 -4.23 4.59 0.79
C ILE A 203 -3.67 4.09 -0.54
N ASN A 204 -4.23 3.00 -1.08
CA ASN A 204 -3.79 2.44 -2.36
C ASN A 204 -3.97 3.44 -3.52
N VAL A 205 -5.14 4.05 -3.65
CA VAL A 205 -5.41 5.05 -4.69
C VAL A 205 -4.47 6.25 -4.55
N TYR A 206 -4.28 6.74 -3.33
CA TYR A 206 -3.34 7.83 -3.06
C TYR A 206 -1.92 7.52 -3.53
N LEU A 207 -1.41 6.35 -3.18
CA LEU A 207 -0.03 5.96 -3.52
C LEU A 207 0.13 5.67 -5.01
N VAL A 208 -0.88 5.12 -5.71
CA VAL A 208 -0.86 4.97 -7.17
C VAL A 208 -0.82 6.34 -7.85
N LEU A 209 -1.69 7.28 -7.45
CA LEU A 209 -1.67 8.65 -7.97
C LEU A 209 -0.31 9.31 -7.72
N PHE A 210 0.24 9.17 -6.52
CA PHE A 210 1.53 9.74 -6.18
C PHE A 210 2.66 9.15 -7.02
N TYR A 211 2.67 7.83 -7.22
CA TYR A 211 3.61 7.16 -8.11
C TYR A 211 3.56 7.72 -9.53
N LEU A 212 2.37 7.84 -10.10
CA LEU A 212 2.17 8.36 -11.45
C LEU A 212 2.65 9.81 -11.58
N ARG A 213 2.33 10.67 -10.61
CA ARG A 213 2.78 12.07 -10.59
C ARG A 213 4.31 12.20 -10.45
N LEU A 214 4.94 11.36 -9.63
CA LEU A 214 6.39 11.33 -9.53
C LEU A 214 7.05 10.91 -10.84
N ARG A 215 6.47 9.91 -11.51
CA ARG A 215 6.93 9.41 -12.80
C ARG A 215 6.82 10.46 -13.91
N GLU A 216 5.69 11.18 -13.99
CA GLU A 216 5.50 12.28 -14.93
C GLU A 216 6.48 13.43 -14.70
N SER A 217 6.90 13.64 -13.47
CA SER A 217 7.83 14.71 -13.08
C SER A 217 9.31 14.30 -13.11
N ALA A 218 9.60 13.01 -13.33
CA ALA A 218 10.96 12.55 -13.51
C ALA A 218 11.48 13.01 -14.89
N PRO A 219 12.71 13.55 -14.98
CA PRO A 219 13.30 13.84 -16.29
C PRO A 219 13.39 12.53 -17.06
N THR A 220 12.91 12.53 -18.30
CA THR A 220 13.05 11.40 -19.23
C THR A 220 14.54 11.12 -19.37
N ILE A 221 15.01 10.05 -18.76
CA ILE A 221 16.37 9.55 -19.02
C ILE A 221 16.31 8.99 -20.44
N GLN A 222 16.78 9.79 -21.39
CA GLN A 222 17.10 9.36 -22.75
C GLN A 222 18.38 8.55 -22.71
#